data_bd037cede8071c40440ee536c85451f9
#
_entry.id   bd037cede8071c40440ee536c85451f9
#
_cell.length_a   1.000
_cell.length_b   1.000
_cell.length_c   1.000
_cell.angle_alpha   90.00
_cell.angle_beta   90.00
_cell.angle_gamma   90.00
#
_symmetry.space_group_name_H-M   'P 1'
#
loop_
_entity.id
_entity.type
_entity.pdbx_description
1 polymer ?
#
loop_
_entity_poly.entity_id
_entity_poly.type
_entity_poly.pdbx_seq_one_letter_code
_entity_poly.pdbx_strand_id
1 'polypeptide(L)'
;DPTCKHFGVCGGCKLQNISYHTQTELKEDKIKHSITRIFNDAKINPIIRCDNQFFYRNKLEFSFTDNKWLTQEQLDSGIDFPERRGAGFHIPGFWDKVLDIDECLLQPEPSNALRNFVRDWAIERDMPFFNARSQEGWLRTLMIRVASTGEVLVVIQFKEEHAEAREELLKELAGKFPEITTLQ
;
A
#
# COMPACT_ATOMS: atom_id res chain seq x y z
N ASP A 1 -18.49 -10.18 4.37
CA ASP A 1 -17.19 -9.99 5.04
C ASP A 1 -16.18 -9.43 4.03
N PRO A 2 -15.27 -8.53 4.46
CA PRO A 2 -14.22 -8.01 3.58
C PRO A 2 -13.26 -9.12 3.12
N THR A 3 -12.86 -9.08 1.86
CA THR A 3 -11.90 -10.05 1.31
C THR A 3 -10.47 -9.84 1.83
N CYS A 4 -10.11 -8.56 2.08
CA CYS A 4 -8.78 -8.21 2.59
C CYS A 4 -8.71 -8.40 4.11
N LYS A 5 -7.77 -9.22 4.59
CA LYS A 5 -7.54 -9.46 6.03
C LYS A 5 -7.11 -8.22 6.82
N HIS A 6 -6.60 -7.19 6.13
CA HIS A 6 -6.17 -5.93 6.75
C HIS A 6 -7.26 -4.85 6.78
N PHE A 7 -8.45 -5.15 6.23
CA PHE A 7 -9.54 -4.18 6.24
C PHE A 7 -9.98 -3.83 7.67
N GLY A 8 -10.29 -2.56 7.87
CA GLY A 8 -10.68 -2.04 9.20
C GLY A 8 -9.50 -1.50 10.03
N VAL A 9 -8.27 -1.96 9.75
CA VAL A 9 -7.05 -1.45 10.38
C VAL A 9 -6.21 -0.65 9.37
N CYS A 10 -6.01 -1.20 8.17
CA CYS A 10 -5.29 -0.53 7.09
C CYS A 10 -6.03 0.71 6.58
N GLY A 11 -5.31 1.82 6.40
CA GLY A 11 -5.87 3.08 5.86
C GLY A 11 -6.18 3.07 4.36
N GLY A 12 -5.82 2.00 3.63
CA GLY A 12 -5.92 1.95 2.18
C GLY A 12 -7.34 1.82 1.61
N CYS A 13 -8.25 1.13 2.33
CA CYS A 13 -9.61 0.84 1.88
C CYS A 13 -10.64 1.23 2.92
N LYS A 14 -11.82 1.72 2.45
CA LYS A 14 -12.88 2.21 3.34
C LYS A 14 -14.22 1.50 3.16
N LEU A 15 -14.44 0.76 2.06
CA LEU A 15 -15.76 0.28 1.67
C LEU A 15 -15.82 -1.22 1.37
N GLN A 16 -14.81 -2.01 1.73
CA GLN A 16 -14.84 -3.46 1.44
C GLN A 16 -15.87 -4.25 2.24
N ASN A 17 -16.44 -3.65 3.28
CA ASN A 17 -17.50 -4.24 4.11
C ASN A 17 -18.91 -4.13 3.51
N ILE A 18 -19.06 -3.47 2.36
CA ILE A 18 -20.33 -3.37 1.63
C ILE A 18 -20.14 -3.87 0.20
N SER A 19 -21.21 -4.43 -0.39
CA SER A 19 -21.17 -4.96 -1.75
C SER A 19 -20.79 -3.88 -2.77
N TYR A 20 -20.13 -4.28 -3.86
CA TYR A 20 -19.76 -3.33 -4.91
C TYR A 20 -20.98 -2.67 -5.56
N HIS A 21 -22.09 -3.39 -5.64
CA HIS A 21 -23.37 -2.84 -6.08
C HIS A 21 -23.79 -1.66 -5.19
N THR A 22 -23.85 -1.87 -3.88
CA THR A 22 -24.18 -0.81 -2.90
C THR A 22 -23.17 0.34 -2.95
N GLN A 23 -21.87 0.06 -3.12
CA GLN A 23 -20.87 1.12 -3.28
C GLN A 23 -21.16 2.02 -4.49
N THR A 24 -21.57 1.42 -5.61
CA THR A 24 -21.89 2.18 -6.83
C THR A 24 -23.18 2.97 -6.67
N GLU A 25 -24.21 2.42 -6.06
CA GLU A 25 -25.46 3.12 -5.73
C GLU A 25 -25.21 4.35 -4.85
N LEU A 26 -24.49 4.19 -3.74
CA LEU A 26 -24.14 5.30 -2.86
C LEU A 26 -23.37 6.42 -3.56
N LYS A 27 -22.46 6.06 -4.47
CA LYS A 27 -21.70 7.04 -5.27
C LYS A 27 -22.60 7.77 -6.26
N GLU A 28 -23.47 7.04 -6.94
CA GLU A 28 -24.41 7.60 -7.90
C GLU A 28 -25.39 8.56 -7.21
N ASP A 29 -25.97 8.16 -6.10
CA ASP A 29 -26.89 8.98 -5.31
C ASP A 29 -26.21 10.25 -4.79
N LYS A 30 -24.97 10.14 -4.32
CA LYS A 30 -24.19 11.31 -3.89
C LYS A 30 -24.01 12.32 -5.02
N ILE A 31 -23.67 11.85 -6.22
CA ILE A 31 -23.49 12.72 -7.42
C ILE A 31 -24.83 13.33 -7.83
N LYS A 32 -25.90 12.53 -7.91
CA LYS A 32 -27.24 13.00 -8.22
C LYS A 32 -27.64 14.12 -7.27
N HIS A 33 -27.56 13.86 -5.95
CA HIS A 33 -27.91 14.84 -4.93
C HIS A 33 -27.09 16.14 -5.03
N SER A 34 -25.80 16.05 -5.30
CA SER A 34 -24.92 17.21 -5.42
C SER A 34 -25.23 18.06 -6.67
N ILE A 35 -25.49 17.43 -7.81
CA ILE A 35 -25.74 18.11 -9.07
C ILE A 35 -27.14 18.71 -9.11
N THR A 36 -28.18 17.98 -8.68
CA THR A 36 -29.56 18.45 -8.72
C THR A 36 -29.82 19.65 -7.79
N ARG A 37 -29.02 19.85 -6.78
CA ARG A 37 -29.05 21.07 -5.95
C ARG A 37 -28.66 22.33 -6.69
N ILE A 38 -27.88 22.21 -7.77
CA ILE A 38 -27.38 23.34 -8.56
C ILE A 38 -28.13 23.43 -9.88
N PHE A 39 -28.43 22.27 -10.49
CA PHE A 39 -29.06 22.14 -11.80
C PHE A 39 -30.24 21.18 -11.72
N ASN A 40 -31.46 21.71 -11.51
CA ASN A 40 -32.65 20.89 -11.30
C ASN A 40 -32.96 19.93 -12.47
N ASP A 41 -32.64 20.32 -13.71
CA ASP A 41 -32.96 19.57 -14.92
C ASP A 41 -31.75 18.80 -15.49
N ALA A 42 -30.70 18.63 -14.70
CA ALA A 42 -29.51 17.93 -15.16
C ALA A 42 -29.80 16.45 -15.47
N LYS A 43 -29.51 16.03 -16.70
CA LYS A 43 -29.53 14.63 -17.10
C LYS A 43 -28.28 13.94 -16.58
N ILE A 44 -28.45 13.03 -15.63
CA ILE A 44 -27.36 12.26 -15.05
C ILE A 44 -27.44 10.84 -15.63
N ASN A 45 -26.38 10.41 -16.30
CA ASN A 45 -26.28 9.05 -16.80
C ASN A 45 -25.94 8.07 -15.66
N PRO A 46 -26.31 6.77 -15.80
CA PRO A 46 -25.94 5.76 -14.83
C PRO A 46 -24.41 5.69 -14.63
N ILE A 47 -24.00 5.31 -13.43
CA ILE A 47 -22.58 5.12 -13.11
C ILE A 47 -21.97 4.02 -13.98
N ILE A 48 -20.78 4.29 -14.54
CA ILE A 48 -19.98 3.27 -15.23
C ILE A 48 -19.27 2.45 -14.15
N ARG A 49 -19.55 1.16 -14.13
CA ARG A 49 -18.97 0.21 -13.17
C ARG A 49 -17.64 -0.31 -13.67
N CYS A 50 -16.75 -0.65 -12.73
CA CYS A 50 -15.50 -1.34 -13.02
C CYS A 50 -15.75 -2.86 -13.03
N ASP A 51 -15.23 -3.57 -14.03
CA ASP A 51 -15.34 -5.02 -14.11
C ASP A 51 -14.50 -5.70 -13.02
N ASN A 52 -13.31 -5.17 -12.75
CA ASN A 52 -12.41 -5.67 -11.72
C ASN A 52 -12.55 -4.85 -10.43
N GLN A 53 -12.99 -5.48 -9.36
CA GLN A 53 -13.13 -4.86 -8.04
C GLN A 53 -11.81 -4.87 -7.24
N PHE A 54 -10.89 -5.77 -7.60
CA PHE A 54 -9.55 -5.93 -7.06
C PHE A 54 -8.51 -5.83 -8.17
N PHE A 55 -7.25 -5.63 -7.81
CA PHE A 55 -6.11 -5.56 -8.74
C PHE A 55 -6.26 -4.52 -9.86
N TYR A 56 -6.99 -3.44 -9.57
CA TYR A 56 -7.27 -2.37 -10.55
C TYR A 56 -6.33 -1.17 -10.44
N ARG A 57 -5.58 -1.06 -9.35
CA ARG A 57 -4.64 0.05 -9.18
C ARG A 57 -3.37 -0.19 -9.97
N ASN A 58 -2.96 0.84 -10.70
CA ASN A 58 -1.69 0.84 -11.41
C ASN A 58 -0.52 1.39 -10.57
N LYS A 59 -0.79 2.03 -9.42
CA LYS A 59 0.24 2.58 -8.53
C LYS A 59 -0.12 2.34 -7.07
N LEU A 60 0.85 1.84 -6.31
CA LEU A 60 0.85 1.86 -4.84
C LEU A 60 2.17 2.44 -4.34
N GLU A 61 2.09 3.08 -3.18
CA GLU A 61 3.24 3.62 -2.46
C GLU A 61 3.16 3.12 -1.02
N PHE A 62 4.16 2.37 -0.61
CA PHE A 62 4.26 1.75 0.70
C PHE A 62 5.24 2.55 1.55
N SER A 63 4.92 2.75 2.82
CA SER A 63 5.80 3.35 3.80
C SER A 63 6.52 2.26 4.59
N PHE A 64 7.81 2.46 4.84
CA PHE A 64 8.57 1.68 5.80
C PHE A 64 8.55 2.37 7.17
N THR A 65 8.62 1.58 8.22
CA THR A 65 8.63 2.09 9.60
C THR A 65 9.50 1.20 10.49
N ASP A 66 10.20 1.82 11.42
CA ASP A 66 10.93 1.14 12.50
C ASP A 66 10.03 0.74 13.68
N ASN A 67 8.76 1.19 13.67
CA ASN A 67 7.81 0.94 14.76
C ASN A 67 6.41 0.67 14.22
N LYS A 68 6.23 -0.52 13.62
CA LYS A 68 4.97 -0.96 13.04
C LYS A 68 3.84 -1.00 14.06
N TRP A 69 2.64 -0.70 13.57
CA TRP A 69 1.42 -0.83 14.33
C TRP A 69 1.15 -2.31 14.67
N LEU A 70 0.95 -2.61 15.94
CA LEU A 70 0.42 -3.90 16.38
C LEU A 70 -1.10 -3.82 16.48
N THR A 71 -1.78 -4.81 15.92
CA THR A 71 -3.25 -4.91 16.02
C THR A 71 -3.66 -5.25 17.45
N GLN A 72 -4.93 -5.01 17.81
CA GLN A 72 -5.44 -5.38 19.13
C GLN A 72 -5.30 -6.88 19.39
N GLU A 73 -5.55 -7.71 18.37
CA GLU A 73 -5.37 -9.16 18.44
C GLU A 73 -3.92 -9.55 18.78
N GLN A 74 -2.94 -8.90 18.15
CA GLN A 74 -1.53 -9.11 18.45
C GLN A 74 -1.17 -8.70 19.89
N LEU A 75 -1.71 -7.58 20.36
CA LEU A 75 -1.49 -7.12 21.74
C LEU A 75 -2.14 -8.09 22.76
N ASP A 76 -3.34 -8.56 22.48
CA ASP A 76 -4.08 -9.48 23.35
C ASP A 76 -3.52 -10.90 23.37
N SER A 77 -2.74 -11.27 22.35
CA SER A 77 -2.11 -12.60 22.27
C SER A 77 -1.07 -12.87 23.35
N GLY A 78 -0.54 -11.83 24.00
CA GLY A 78 0.54 -11.93 24.97
C GLY A 78 1.89 -12.39 24.38
N ILE A 79 1.99 -12.47 23.06
CA ILE A 79 3.23 -12.80 22.34
C ILE A 79 4.07 -11.54 22.22
N ASP A 80 5.37 -11.66 22.49
CA ASP A 80 6.30 -10.57 22.21
C ASP A 80 6.59 -10.47 20.70
N PHE A 81 6.61 -9.26 20.19
CA PHE A 81 6.94 -8.93 18.80
C PHE A 81 8.22 -8.06 18.78
N PRO A 82 9.41 -8.67 18.96
CA PRO A 82 10.67 -7.91 19.02
C PRO A 82 10.99 -7.20 17.71
N GLU A 83 10.67 -7.79 16.57
CA GLU A 83 10.81 -7.14 15.27
C GLU A 83 9.68 -6.14 15.05
N ARG A 84 10.05 -4.86 15.08
CA ARG A 84 9.12 -3.74 14.95
C ARG A 84 9.17 -3.05 13.59
N ARG A 85 10.12 -3.41 12.73
CA ARG A 85 10.18 -2.90 11.36
C ARG A 85 9.04 -3.49 10.52
N GLY A 86 8.52 -2.71 9.58
CA GLY A 86 7.43 -3.15 8.73
C GLY A 86 7.25 -2.26 7.51
N ALA A 87 6.49 -2.77 6.54
CA ALA A 87 6.19 -2.10 5.28
C ALA A 87 4.70 -2.20 4.93
N GLY A 88 4.06 -1.06 4.68
CA GLY A 88 2.65 -1.06 4.33
C GLY A 88 2.02 0.33 4.29
N PHE A 89 0.83 0.47 4.85
CA PHE A 89 0.07 1.72 4.81
C PHE A 89 -0.14 2.32 6.19
N HIS A 90 -0.26 3.65 6.22
CA HIS A 90 -0.60 4.36 7.45
C HIS A 90 -1.97 3.96 8.00
N ILE A 91 -2.06 3.91 9.32
CA ILE A 91 -3.32 3.75 10.06
C ILE A 91 -4.16 5.03 9.90
N PRO A 92 -5.47 4.94 9.71
CA PRO A 92 -6.33 6.12 9.61
C PRO A 92 -6.20 7.03 10.84
N GLY A 93 -5.93 8.31 10.60
CA GLY A 93 -5.75 9.30 11.66
C GLY A 93 -4.36 9.38 12.30
N PHE A 94 -3.44 8.49 11.92
CA PHE A 94 -2.07 8.47 12.43
C PHE A 94 -1.05 8.63 11.29
N TRP A 95 -0.32 9.72 11.32
CA TRP A 95 0.68 10.04 10.30
C TRP A 95 2.02 9.28 10.50
N ASP A 96 2.29 8.81 11.72
CA ASP A 96 3.54 8.15 12.13
C ASP A 96 3.37 6.63 12.37
N LYS A 97 2.18 6.07 12.10
CA LYS A 97 1.90 4.65 12.34
C LYS A 97 1.61 3.93 11.03
N VAL A 98 2.38 2.91 10.77
CA VAL A 98 2.27 2.05 9.58
C VAL A 98 1.89 0.64 10.00
N LEU A 99 0.87 0.09 9.38
CA LEU A 99 0.55 -1.34 9.48
C LEU A 99 1.46 -2.10 8.54
N ASP A 100 2.19 -3.08 9.07
CA ASP A 100 2.90 -4.05 8.25
C ASP A 100 1.91 -4.98 7.56
N ILE A 101 2.01 -5.13 6.25
CA ILE A 101 1.09 -5.96 5.47
C ILE A 101 1.84 -6.97 4.62
N ASP A 102 1.28 -8.18 4.47
CA ASP A 102 1.83 -9.22 3.60
C ASP A 102 1.23 -9.18 2.20
N GLU A 103 -0.03 -8.72 2.11
CA GLU A 103 -0.80 -8.73 0.89
C GLU A 103 -1.62 -7.45 0.74
N CYS A 104 -1.73 -6.95 -0.48
CA CYS A 104 -2.67 -5.91 -0.87
C CYS A 104 -3.38 -6.33 -2.15
N LEU A 105 -4.70 -6.41 -2.11
CA LEU A 105 -5.53 -6.84 -3.24
C LEU A 105 -5.84 -5.71 -4.24
N LEU A 106 -5.23 -4.54 -4.11
CA LEU A 106 -5.52 -3.40 -4.98
C LEU A 106 -4.65 -3.35 -6.23
N GLN A 107 -3.43 -3.87 -6.17
CA GLN A 107 -2.48 -3.88 -7.29
C GLN A 107 -2.10 -5.32 -7.62
N PRO A 108 -1.98 -5.69 -8.91
CA PRO A 108 -1.54 -7.02 -9.30
C PRO A 108 -0.09 -7.30 -8.92
N GLU A 109 0.29 -8.56 -8.93
CA GLU A 109 1.71 -8.95 -8.83
C GLU A 109 2.52 -8.34 -10.00
N PRO A 110 3.81 -8.06 -9.77
CA PRO A 110 4.63 -8.49 -8.62
C PRO A 110 4.62 -7.54 -7.41
N SER A 111 3.61 -6.71 -7.22
CA SER A 111 3.59 -5.65 -6.19
C SER A 111 3.80 -6.17 -4.77
N ASN A 112 3.08 -7.23 -4.37
CA ASN A 112 3.24 -7.80 -3.03
C ASN A 112 4.61 -8.48 -2.87
N ALA A 113 5.02 -9.25 -3.88
CA ALA A 113 6.31 -9.92 -3.88
C ALA A 113 7.48 -8.93 -3.76
N LEU A 114 7.43 -7.82 -4.50
CA LEU A 114 8.43 -6.75 -4.45
C LEU A 114 8.50 -6.09 -3.07
N ARG A 115 7.34 -5.69 -2.51
CA ARG A 115 7.30 -5.07 -1.18
C ARG A 115 7.85 -5.98 -0.11
N ASN A 116 7.40 -7.24 -0.09
CA ASN A 116 7.85 -8.22 0.89
C ASN A 116 9.34 -8.49 0.75
N PHE A 117 9.84 -8.64 -0.47
CA PHE A 117 11.27 -8.84 -0.70
C PHE A 117 12.11 -7.67 -0.17
N VAL A 118 11.77 -6.42 -0.48
CA VAL A 118 12.53 -5.25 0.00
C VAL A 118 12.51 -5.17 1.53
N ARG A 119 11.35 -5.40 2.15
CA ARG A 119 11.22 -5.43 3.61
C ARG A 119 12.11 -6.50 4.23
N ASP A 120 11.97 -7.73 3.77
CA ASP A 120 12.64 -8.89 4.37
C ASP A 120 14.14 -8.83 4.14
N TRP A 121 14.59 -8.43 2.94
CA TRP A 121 16.00 -8.18 2.62
C TRP A 121 16.64 -7.19 3.59
N ALA A 122 15.95 -6.09 3.87
CA ALA A 122 16.48 -5.06 4.78
C ALA A 122 16.44 -5.50 6.25
N ILE A 123 15.45 -6.29 6.67
CA ILE A 123 15.39 -6.87 8.03
C ILE A 123 16.54 -7.87 8.24
N GLU A 124 16.77 -8.77 7.29
CA GLU A 124 17.84 -9.79 7.35
C GLU A 124 19.24 -9.19 7.48
N ARG A 125 19.46 -8.00 6.91
CA ARG A 125 20.74 -7.27 6.97
C ARG A 125 20.80 -6.21 8.06
N ASP A 126 19.81 -6.22 8.95
CA ASP A 126 19.66 -5.26 10.04
C ASP A 126 19.71 -3.78 9.61
N MET A 127 19.19 -3.49 8.42
CA MET A 127 19.14 -2.13 7.89
C MET A 127 18.06 -1.31 8.61
N PRO A 128 18.34 -0.03 8.94
CA PRO A 128 17.40 0.82 9.66
C PRO A 128 16.23 1.26 8.76
N PHE A 129 15.00 1.12 9.26
CA PHE A 129 13.81 1.65 8.62
C PHE A 129 13.54 3.08 9.11
N PHE A 130 12.84 3.85 8.29
CA PHE A 130 12.57 5.25 8.57
C PHE A 130 11.67 5.43 9.80
N ASN A 131 12.12 6.28 10.73
CA ASN A 131 11.33 6.77 11.84
C ASN A 131 10.71 8.12 11.50
N ALA A 132 9.38 8.16 11.42
CA ALA A 132 8.66 9.38 11.04
C ALA A 132 8.81 10.53 12.06
N ARG A 133 9.08 10.22 13.35
CA ARG A 133 9.21 11.23 14.42
C ARG A 133 10.60 11.81 14.48
N SER A 134 11.64 10.98 14.50
CA SER A 134 13.04 11.45 14.51
C SER A 134 13.53 11.89 13.14
N GLN A 135 12.87 11.47 12.06
CA GLN A 135 13.26 11.71 10.65
C GLN A 135 14.61 11.06 10.30
N GLU A 136 14.92 9.94 10.94
CA GLU A 136 16.13 9.15 10.76
C GLU A 136 15.80 7.78 10.16
N GLY A 137 16.83 7.05 9.74
CA GLY A 137 16.73 5.72 9.16
C GLY A 137 16.92 5.72 7.64
N TRP A 138 17.19 4.57 7.10
CA TRP A 138 17.58 4.40 5.70
C TRP A 138 16.40 4.22 4.74
N LEU A 139 15.60 3.16 4.92
CA LEU A 139 14.55 2.75 4.00
C LEU A 139 13.24 3.49 4.32
N ARG A 140 12.78 4.35 3.40
CA ARG A 140 11.65 5.25 3.66
C ARG A 140 10.37 4.87 2.94
N THR A 141 10.36 4.83 1.62
CA THR A 141 9.16 4.48 0.83
C THR A 141 9.51 3.60 -0.36
N LEU A 142 8.54 2.80 -0.80
CA LEU A 142 8.59 2.00 -2.00
C LEU A 142 7.36 2.31 -2.85
N MET A 143 7.57 2.90 -4.01
CA MET A 143 6.51 3.10 -4.98
C MET A 143 6.63 2.08 -6.11
N ILE A 144 5.53 1.40 -6.40
CA ILE A 144 5.44 0.43 -7.49
C ILE A 144 4.34 0.87 -8.44
N ARG A 145 4.67 0.89 -9.72
CA ARG A 145 3.71 1.12 -10.79
C ARG A 145 3.72 -0.07 -11.75
N VAL A 146 2.55 -0.66 -11.94
CA VAL A 146 2.34 -1.76 -12.90
C VAL A 146 1.47 -1.22 -14.03
N ALA A 147 1.99 -1.24 -15.25
CA ALA A 147 1.27 -0.84 -16.45
C ALA A 147 0.36 -1.98 -16.95
N SER A 148 -0.70 -1.64 -17.67
CA SER A 148 -1.58 -2.62 -18.32
C SER A 148 -0.88 -3.41 -19.44
N THR A 149 0.23 -2.91 -19.92
CA THR A 149 1.11 -3.51 -20.93
C THR A 149 2.14 -4.48 -20.33
N GLY A 150 2.24 -4.54 -18.97
CA GLY A 150 3.09 -5.46 -18.25
C GLY A 150 4.38 -4.87 -17.71
N GLU A 151 4.74 -3.62 -18.06
CA GLU A 151 5.92 -2.97 -17.52
C GLU A 151 5.75 -2.64 -16.04
N VAL A 152 6.84 -2.79 -15.30
CA VAL A 152 6.90 -2.50 -13.86
C VAL A 152 7.95 -1.44 -13.59
N LEU A 153 7.52 -0.32 -12.99
CA LEU A 153 8.42 0.72 -12.47
C LEU A 153 8.45 0.62 -10.95
N VAL A 154 9.67 0.59 -10.41
CA VAL A 154 9.93 0.57 -8.97
C VAL A 154 10.78 1.79 -8.62
N VAL A 155 10.33 2.55 -7.61
CA VAL A 155 11.10 3.65 -7.02
C VAL A 155 11.25 3.40 -5.54
N ILE A 156 12.50 3.39 -5.04
CA ILE A 156 12.82 3.24 -3.62
C ILE A 156 13.41 4.56 -3.12
N GLN A 157 12.81 5.12 -2.10
CA GLN A 157 13.35 6.30 -1.44
C GLN A 157 14.14 5.91 -0.20
N PHE A 158 15.39 6.31 -0.20
CA PHE A 158 16.27 6.22 0.95
C PHE A 158 16.39 7.59 1.60
N LYS A 159 16.42 7.65 2.94
CA LYS A 159 16.61 8.90 3.68
C LYS A 159 18.09 9.13 3.98
N GLU A 160 18.81 8.09 4.36
CA GLU A 160 20.23 8.12 4.67
C GLU A 160 21.03 7.43 3.56
N GLU A 161 22.30 7.74 3.48
CA GLU A 161 23.19 7.15 2.47
C GLU A 161 23.88 5.89 3.01
N HIS A 162 23.62 4.76 2.37
CA HIS A 162 24.32 3.50 2.55
C HIS A 162 24.56 2.90 1.16
N ALA A 163 25.55 3.43 0.45
CA ALA A 163 25.78 3.17 -0.97
C ALA A 163 25.90 1.69 -1.29
N GLU A 164 26.70 0.94 -0.52
CA GLU A 164 26.92 -0.50 -0.75
C GLU A 164 25.61 -1.30 -0.60
N ALA A 165 24.86 -1.05 0.48
CA ALA A 165 23.58 -1.73 0.71
C ALA A 165 22.53 -1.37 -0.34
N ARG A 166 22.49 -0.11 -0.78
CA ARG A 166 21.60 0.33 -1.87
C ARG A 166 21.92 -0.40 -3.17
N GLU A 167 23.18 -0.44 -3.57
CA GLU A 167 23.61 -1.11 -4.81
C GLU A 167 23.32 -2.61 -4.76
N GLU A 168 23.56 -3.27 -3.63
CA GLU A 168 23.27 -4.68 -3.42
C GLU A 168 21.76 -4.95 -3.55
N LEU A 169 20.92 -4.17 -2.83
CA LEU A 169 19.45 -4.29 -2.92
C LEU A 169 18.96 -4.13 -4.36
N LEU A 170 19.39 -3.08 -5.05
CA LEU A 170 18.94 -2.81 -6.44
C LEU A 170 19.36 -3.92 -7.39
N LYS A 171 20.59 -4.46 -7.24
CA LYS A 171 21.09 -5.58 -8.02
C LYS A 171 20.31 -6.87 -7.79
N GLU A 172 20.02 -7.19 -6.53
CA GLU A 172 19.22 -8.38 -6.19
C GLU A 172 17.77 -8.25 -6.66
N LEU A 173 17.16 -7.05 -6.55
CA LEU A 173 15.83 -6.78 -7.09
C LEU A 173 15.78 -7.00 -8.61
N ALA A 174 16.71 -6.40 -9.34
CA ALA A 174 16.76 -6.54 -10.80
C ALA A 174 17.00 -7.98 -11.24
N GLY A 175 17.77 -8.75 -10.46
CA GLY A 175 18.03 -10.16 -10.75
C GLY A 175 16.84 -11.07 -10.42
N LYS A 176 16.09 -10.76 -9.38
CA LYS A 176 14.97 -11.59 -8.90
C LYS A 176 13.65 -11.31 -9.62
N PHE A 177 13.44 -10.09 -10.06
CA PHE A 177 12.20 -9.63 -10.69
C PHE A 177 12.48 -9.11 -12.11
N PRO A 178 12.58 -10.00 -13.10
CA PRO A 178 12.86 -9.62 -14.49
C PRO A 178 11.76 -8.77 -15.14
N GLU A 179 10.58 -8.69 -14.50
CA GLU A 179 9.45 -7.83 -14.91
C GLU A 179 9.74 -6.34 -14.67
N ILE A 180 10.71 -6.01 -13.82
CA ILE A 180 11.07 -4.61 -13.56
C ILE A 180 11.72 -4.02 -14.81
N THR A 181 11.03 -3.06 -15.42
CA THR A 181 11.52 -2.33 -16.60
C THR A 181 12.22 -1.03 -16.24
N THR A 182 11.90 -0.48 -15.06
CA THR A 182 12.54 0.74 -14.54
C THR A 182 12.72 0.62 -13.04
N LEU A 183 13.95 0.83 -12.57
CA LEU A 183 14.32 0.82 -11.16
C LEU A 183 15.08 2.11 -10.82
N GLN A 184 14.59 2.86 -9.82
CA GLN A 184 15.12 4.17 -9.40
C GLN A 184 15.25 4.25 -7.88
#